data_9dd1fba8756d65cf58fdd329126c1eb4
#
_entry.id   9dd1fba8756d65cf58fdd329126c1eb4
#
_cell.length_a   1.000
_cell.length_b   1.000
_cell.length_c   1.000
_cell.angle_alpha   90.00
_cell.angle_beta   90.00
_cell.angle_gamma   90.00
#
_symmetry.space_group_name_H-M   'P 1'
#
loop_
_entity.id
_entity.type
_entity.pdbx_description
1 polymer ?
#
loop_
_entity_poly.entity_id
_entity_poly.type
_entity_poly.pdbx_seq_one_letter_code
_entity_poly.pdbx_strand_id
1 'polypeptide(L)'
;TEEAILALPERICEKKHIRMVICLDEFQQIAEFPDSLTFQKKLRSVWQHQQAVNYCMFGSKRHLMEKIFNDKSMPFYKFGDMMFLQKIPASEWIPFICGKFEETGKHIREEQAERICIYTENLSSYVQHLSWIVWYISGAEVTDQNIEDALDDLLEQNKVFFQREVEQLTEYQFNFLRAMADGITTGLGRQE
;
A
#
# COMPACT_ATOMS: atom_id res chain seq x y z
N THR A 1 -33.69 -9.61 -6.69
CA THR A 1 -33.42 -9.14 -5.32
C THR A 1 -31.90 -8.99 -5.12
N GLU A 2 -31.46 -8.12 -4.21
CA GLU A 2 -30.04 -7.93 -3.88
C GLU A 2 -29.36 -9.24 -3.43
N GLU A 3 -30.06 -10.06 -2.65
CA GLU A 3 -29.56 -11.38 -2.25
C GLU A 3 -29.26 -12.29 -3.44
N ALA A 4 -30.07 -12.23 -4.49
CA ALA A 4 -29.84 -13.01 -5.71
C ALA A 4 -28.56 -12.55 -6.44
N ILE A 5 -28.22 -11.25 -6.37
CA ILE A 5 -26.98 -10.71 -6.91
C ILE A 5 -25.78 -11.18 -6.07
N LEU A 6 -25.87 -11.10 -4.74
CA LEU A 6 -24.81 -11.54 -3.83
C LEU A 6 -24.56 -13.07 -3.89
N ALA A 7 -25.59 -13.85 -4.20
CA ALA A 7 -25.48 -15.30 -4.39
C ALA A 7 -25.00 -15.71 -5.81
N LEU A 8 -24.92 -14.76 -6.76
CA LEU A 8 -24.58 -15.04 -8.14
C LEU A 8 -23.20 -15.70 -8.31
N PRO A 9 -22.14 -15.28 -7.61
CA PRO A 9 -20.82 -15.92 -7.73
C PRO A 9 -20.84 -17.41 -7.42
N GLU A 10 -21.46 -17.80 -6.31
CA GLU A 10 -21.58 -19.23 -5.94
C GLU A 10 -22.33 -20.02 -6.99
N ARG A 11 -23.47 -19.51 -7.47
CA ARG A 11 -24.26 -20.16 -8.53
C ARG A 11 -23.50 -20.32 -9.83
N ILE A 12 -22.61 -19.37 -10.17
CA ILE A 12 -21.73 -19.48 -11.35
C ILE A 12 -20.70 -20.60 -11.12
N CYS A 13 -20.09 -20.64 -9.92
CA CYS A 13 -19.13 -21.65 -9.55
C CYS A 13 -19.74 -23.07 -9.62
N GLU A 14 -20.91 -23.25 -9.05
CA GLU A 14 -21.66 -24.53 -9.09
C GLU A 14 -21.98 -24.93 -10.54
N LYS A 15 -22.54 -24.01 -11.33
CA LYS A 15 -22.93 -24.30 -12.72
C LYS A 15 -21.74 -24.63 -13.63
N LYS A 16 -20.59 -23.98 -13.38
CA LYS A 16 -19.39 -24.14 -14.21
C LYS A 16 -18.37 -25.12 -13.63
N HIS A 17 -18.62 -25.65 -12.44
CA HIS A 17 -17.69 -26.52 -11.71
C HIS A 17 -16.30 -25.89 -11.52
N ILE A 18 -16.27 -24.62 -11.14
CA ILE A 18 -15.04 -23.84 -10.90
C ILE A 18 -15.02 -23.30 -9.47
N ARG A 19 -13.84 -22.90 -8.99
CA ARG A 19 -13.66 -22.06 -7.80
C ARG A 19 -13.39 -20.62 -8.23
N MET A 20 -13.81 -19.66 -7.43
CA MET A 20 -13.65 -18.22 -7.71
C MET A 20 -12.98 -17.53 -6.53
N VAL A 21 -12.10 -16.60 -6.82
CA VAL A 21 -11.59 -15.63 -5.84
C VAL A 21 -12.07 -14.25 -6.27
N ILE A 22 -12.76 -13.55 -5.38
CA ILE A 22 -13.22 -12.18 -5.59
C ILE A 22 -12.33 -11.26 -4.75
N CYS A 23 -11.61 -10.37 -5.44
CA CYS A 23 -10.77 -9.36 -4.82
C CYS A 23 -11.53 -8.04 -4.70
N LEU A 24 -11.61 -7.50 -3.49
CA LEU A 24 -12.29 -6.24 -3.19
C LEU A 24 -11.28 -5.25 -2.65
N ASP A 25 -10.97 -4.25 -3.47
CA ASP A 25 -10.05 -3.17 -3.11
C ASP A 25 -10.76 -2.10 -2.29
N GLU A 26 -9.99 -1.42 -1.43
CA GLU A 26 -10.46 -0.36 -0.53
C GLU A 26 -11.72 -0.77 0.27
N PHE A 27 -11.74 -2.02 0.73
CA PHE A 27 -12.92 -2.60 1.39
C PHE A 27 -13.39 -1.81 2.61
N GLN A 28 -12.51 -1.04 3.28
CA GLN A 28 -12.91 -0.21 4.40
C GLN A 28 -13.94 0.87 4.02
N GLN A 29 -14.08 1.22 2.74
CA GLN A 29 -15.09 2.18 2.27
C GLN A 29 -16.52 1.70 2.56
N ILE A 30 -16.71 0.40 2.78
CA ILE A 30 -18.02 -0.14 3.19
C ILE A 30 -18.55 0.52 4.47
N ALA A 31 -17.65 1.03 5.33
CA ALA A 31 -18.03 1.74 6.55
C ALA A 31 -18.62 3.13 6.29
N GLU A 32 -18.42 3.70 5.10
CA GLU A 32 -18.90 5.03 4.70
C GLU A 32 -20.28 4.97 4.01
N PHE A 33 -20.80 3.77 3.73
CA PHE A 33 -22.10 3.62 3.06
C PHE A 33 -23.25 4.01 3.99
N PRO A 34 -24.34 4.60 3.45
CA PRO A 34 -25.59 4.71 4.18
C PRO A 34 -26.04 3.34 4.69
N ASP A 35 -26.48 3.26 5.95
CA ASP A 35 -26.86 1.99 6.58
C ASP A 35 -25.79 0.88 6.54
N SER A 36 -24.51 1.30 6.63
CA SER A 36 -23.33 0.44 6.56
C SER A 36 -23.47 -0.88 7.34
N LEU A 37 -23.93 -0.83 8.58
CA LEU A 37 -24.09 -2.03 9.41
C LEU A 37 -25.11 -3.02 8.85
N THR A 38 -26.23 -2.53 8.32
CA THR A 38 -27.26 -3.37 7.70
C THR A 38 -26.72 -4.00 6.43
N PHE A 39 -26.01 -3.23 5.62
CA PHE A 39 -25.37 -3.73 4.40
C PHE A 39 -24.30 -4.79 4.71
N GLN A 40 -23.43 -4.55 5.69
CA GLN A 40 -22.43 -5.53 6.13
C GLN A 40 -23.05 -6.83 6.65
N LYS A 41 -24.14 -6.74 7.45
CA LYS A 41 -24.88 -7.91 7.90
C LYS A 41 -25.43 -8.73 6.74
N LYS A 42 -25.98 -8.06 5.73
CA LYS A 42 -26.49 -8.70 4.51
C LYS A 42 -25.37 -9.40 3.72
N LEU A 43 -24.23 -8.74 3.49
CA LEU A 43 -23.07 -9.36 2.85
C LEU A 43 -22.63 -10.62 3.59
N ARG A 44 -22.41 -10.51 4.91
CA ARG A 44 -22.00 -11.65 5.72
C ARG A 44 -23.00 -12.80 5.68
N SER A 45 -24.30 -12.51 5.77
CA SER A 45 -25.33 -13.55 5.77
C SER A 45 -25.33 -14.40 4.50
N VAL A 46 -24.91 -13.84 3.38
CA VAL A 46 -24.78 -14.58 2.11
C VAL A 46 -23.40 -15.22 1.99
N TRP A 47 -22.33 -14.47 2.19
CA TRP A 47 -20.97 -14.92 1.92
C TRP A 47 -20.51 -16.07 2.83
N GLN A 48 -20.95 -16.09 4.09
CA GLN A 48 -20.58 -17.15 5.04
C GLN A 48 -21.06 -18.56 4.62
N HIS A 49 -21.99 -18.65 3.70
CA HIS A 49 -22.55 -19.92 3.20
C HIS A 49 -21.96 -20.35 1.86
N GLN A 50 -21.14 -19.50 1.22
CA GLN A 50 -20.51 -19.82 -0.04
C GLN A 50 -19.29 -20.72 0.20
N GLN A 51 -19.14 -21.77 -0.60
CA GLN A 51 -18.09 -22.78 -0.46
C GLN A 51 -17.12 -22.78 -1.63
N ALA A 52 -17.56 -22.37 -2.80
CA ALA A 52 -16.76 -22.30 -4.00
C ALA A 52 -16.17 -20.91 -4.27
N VAL A 53 -16.56 -19.90 -3.50
CA VAL A 53 -16.09 -18.52 -3.61
C VAL A 53 -15.26 -18.15 -2.40
N ASN A 54 -14.06 -17.62 -2.63
CA ASN A 54 -13.21 -17.01 -1.62
C ASN A 54 -13.19 -15.49 -1.83
N TYR A 55 -13.15 -14.72 -0.75
CA TYR A 55 -13.06 -13.27 -0.78
C TYR A 55 -11.70 -12.82 -0.28
N CYS A 56 -11.00 -12.01 -1.08
CA CYS A 56 -9.78 -11.31 -0.69
C CYS A 56 -10.13 -9.83 -0.56
N MET A 57 -10.25 -9.36 0.68
CA MET A 57 -10.63 -7.99 1.01
C MET A 57 -9.38 -7.24 1.46
N PHE A 58 -9.01 -6.18 0.79
CA PHE A 58 -7.83 -5.39 1.13
C PHE A 58 -8.13 -3.90 1.12
N GLY A 59 -7.29 -3.13 1.80
CA GLY A 59 -7.45 -1.69 1.91
C GLY A 59 -6.26 -1.03 2.58
N SER A 60 -6.07 0.24 2.29
CA SER A 60 -4.93 1.05 2.74
C SER A 60 -5.08 1.56 4.18
N LYS A 61 -6.32 1.75 4.67
CA LYS A 61 -6.60 2.30 6.00
C LYS A 61 -6.67 1.19 7.05
N ARG A 62 -5.50 0.78 7.54
CA ARG A 62 -5.34 -0.34 8.49
C ARG A 62 -6.30 -0.30 9.67
N HIS A 63 -6.42 0.85 10.35
CA HIS A 63 -7.28 0.99 11.54
C HIS A 63 -8.77 0.77 11.24
N LEU A 64 -9.24 1.12 10.02
CA LEU A 64 -10.61 0.87 9.60
C LEU A 64 -10.83 -0.61 9.29
N MET A 65 -9.87 -1.26 8.62
CA MET A 65 -9.91 -2.72 8.40
C MET A 65 -9.91 -3.48 9.73
N GLU A 66 -9.03 -3.14 10.66
CA GLU A 66 -9.02 -3.72 12.01
C GLU A 66 -10.36 -3.54 12.73
N LYS A 67 -10.99 -2.37 12.63
CA LYS A 67 -12.32 -2.13 13.20
C LYS A 67 -13.37 -3.06 12.60
N ILE A 68 -13.41 -3.23 11.27
CA ILE A 68 -14.40 -4.07 10.59
C ILE A 68 -14.26 -5.55 10.99
N PHE A 69 -13.03 -6.07 11.12
CA PHE A 69 -12.78 -7.51 11.31
C PHE A 69 -12.47 -7.92 12.75
N ASN A 70 -12.01 -7.02 13.61
CA ASN A 70 -11.59 -7.33 14.99
C ASN A 70 -12.55 -6.79 16.06
N ASP A 71 -13.43 -5.84 15.71
CA ASP A 71 -14.42 -5.33 16.66
C ASP A 71 -15.60 -6.30 16.77
N LYS A 72 -15.89 -6.76 17.99
CA LYS A 72 -16.97 -7.70 18.31
C LYS A 72 -18.36 -7.19 17.94
N SER A 73 -18.55 -5.88 17.85
CA SER A 73 -19.83 -5.26 17.48
C SER A 73 -20.07 -5.26 15.97
N MET A 74 -19.03 -5.53 15.17
CA MET A 74 -19.08 -5.43 13.72
C MET A 74 -19.53 -6.76 13.07
N PRO A 75 -20.30 -6.69 11.97
CA PRO A 75 -20.80 -7.88 11.27
C PRO A 75 -19.68 -8.82 10.79
N PHE A 76 -18.53 -8.28 10.36
CA PHE A 76 -17.42 -9.08 9.86
C PHE A 76 -16.45 -9.57 10.95
N TYR A 77 -16.81 -9.41 12.23
CA TYR A 77 -15.98 -9.92 13.32
C TYR A 77 -15.61 -11.40 13.11
N LYS A 78 -14.29 -11.67 13.05
CA LYS A 78 -13.72 -13.01 12.79
C LYS A 78 -14.27 -13.69 11.53
N PHE A 79 -14.55 -12.94 10.49
CA PHE A 79 -15.06 -13.52 9.24
C PHE A 79 -13.96 -14.19 8.40
N GLY A 80 -12.72 -13.79 8.54
CA GLY A 80 -11.57 -14.36 7.85
C GLY A 80 -10.26 -14.06 8.58
N ASP A 81 -9.16 -14.53 8.02
CA ASP A 81 -7.82 -14.28 8.54
C ASP A 81 -7.32 -12.91 8.07
N MET A 82 -6.65 -12.19 8.98
CA MET A 82 -6.04 -10.91 8.67
C MET A 82 -4.56 -11.07 8.37
N MET A 83 -4.12 -10.52 7.24
CA MET A 83 -2.72 -10.44 6.88
C MET A 83 -2.28 -8.98 6.85
N PHE A 84 -1.23 -8.64 7.60
CA PHE A 84 -0.62 -7.33 7.58
C PHE A 84 0.63 -7.36 6.71
N LEU A 85 0.56 -6.71 5.55
CA LEU A 85 1.73 -6.57 4.69
C LEU A 85 2.72 -5.60 5.33
N GLN A 86 3.95 -6.04 5.45
CA GLN A 86 5.08 -5.21 5.89
C GLN A 86 5.76 -4.58 4.66
N LYS A 87 6.61 -3.57 4.90
CA LYS A 87 7.51 -3.08 3.85
C LYS A 87 8.37 -4.25 3.34
N ILE A 88 8.58 -4.31 2.04
CA ILE A 88 9.52 -5.26 1.44
C ILE A 88 10.93 -4.86 1.90
N PRO A 89 11.71 -5.76 2.50
CA PRO A 89 13.05 -5.43 2.98
C PRO A 89 14.02 -5.17 1.82
N ALA A 90 15.08 -4.41 2.08
CA ALA A 90 16.11 -4.11 1.09
C ALA A 90 16.78 -5.38 0.53
N SER A 91 16.91 -6.44 1.34
CA SER A 91 17.44 -7.74 0.90
C SER A 91 16.66 -8.38 -0.26
N GLU A 92 15.39 -8.05 -0.41
CA GLU A 92 14.55 -8.51 -1.53
C GLU A 92 14.53 -7.48 -2.67
N TRP A 93 14.58 -6.18 -2.32
CA TRP A 93 14.59 -5.11 -3.32
C TRP A 93 15.88 -5.08 -4.14
N ILE A 94 17.05 -5.19 -3.49
CA ILE A 94 18.35 -5.07 -4.15
C ILE A 94 18.49 -6.06 -5.32
N PRO A 95 18.32 -7.39 -5.12
CA PRO A 95 18.43 -8.34 -6.23
C PRO A 95 17.34 -8.14 -7.29
N PHE A 96 16.13 -7.70 -6.88
CA PHE A 96 15.06 -7.39 -7.82
C PHE A 96 15.43 -6.20 -8.72
N ILE A 97 15.94 -5.11 -8.14
CA ILE A 97 16.36 -3.92 -8.90
C ILE A 97 17.48 -4.28 -9.86
N CYS A 98 18.55 -4.95 -9.38
CA CYS A 98 19.67 -5.37 -10.20
C CYS A 98 19.21 -6.24 -11.37
N GLY A 99 18.37 -7.24 -11.10
CA GLY A 99 17.83 -8.12 -12.14
C GLY A 99 16.99 -7.37 -13.18
N LYS A 100 16.20 -6.36 -12.77
CA LYS A 100 15.41 -5.56 -13.71
C LYS A 100 16.26 -4.66 -14.62
N PHE A 101 17.37 -4.15 -14.12
CA PHE A 101 18.33 -3.41 -14.94
C PHE A 101 19.03 -4.35 -15.94
N GLU A 102 19.47 -5.53 -15.50
CA GLU A 102 20.13 -6.54 -16.35
C GLU A 102 19.21 -7.05 -17.48
N GLU A 103 17.92 -7.28 -17.20
CA GLU A 103 16.93 -7.66 -18.23
C GLU A 103 16.87 -6.69 -19.41
N THR A 104 17.27 -5.45 -19.20
CA THR A 104 17.25 -4.38 -20.22
C THR A 104 18.63 -4.01 -20.75
N GLY A 105 19.67 -4.77 -20.37
CA GLY A 105 21.06 -4.55 -20.79
C GLY A 105 21.74 -3.37 -20.09
N LYS A 106 21.22 -2.95 -18.92
CA LYS A 106 21.85 -1.96 -18.05
C LYS A 106 22.42 -2.63 -16.81
N HIS A 107 23.41 -2.01 -16.20
CA HIS A 107 24.04 -2.51 -14.98
C HIS A 107 23.96 -1.47 -13.87
N ILE A 108 23.44 -1.89 -12.71
CA ILE A 108 23.44 -1.15 -11.46
C ILE A 108 24.12 -2.00 -10.38
N ARG A 109 25.02 -1.39 -9.59
CA ARG A 109 25.69 -2.09 -8.48
C ARG A 109 24.74 -2.26 -7.29
N GLU A 110 24.97 -3.28 -6.48
CA GLU A 110 24.17 -3.55 -5.27
C GLU A 110 24.16 -2.36 -4.31
N GLU A 111 25.27 -1.67 -4.11
CA GLU A 111 25.37 -0.49 -3.25
C GLU A 111 24.51 0.68 -3.78
N GLN A 112 24.35 0.79 -5.10
CA GLN A 112 23.49 1.79 -5.73
C GLN A 112 22.02 1.44 -5.56
N ALA A 113 21.67 0.17 -5.72
CA ALA A 113 20.32 -0.32 -5.46
C ALA A 113 19.97 -0.18 -3.96
N GLU A 114 20.90 -0.42 -3.05
CA GLU A 114 20.73 -0.19 -1.62
C GLU A 114 20.44 1.30 -1.31
N ARG A 115 21.16 2.23 -1.95
CA ARG A 115 20.90 3.68 -1.80
C ARG A 115 19.48 4.05 -2.23
N ILE A 116 18.96 3.48 -3.31
CA ILE A 116 17.55 3.65 -3.70
C ILE A 116 16.62 3.21 -2.57
N CYS A 117 16.87 2.05 -1.97
CA CYS A 117 16.10 1.54 -0.84
C CYS A 117 16.16 2.45 0.39
N ILE A 118 17.34 3.00 0.70
CA ILE A 118 17.55 3.93 1.82
C ILE A 118 16.79 5.23 1.58
N TYR A 119 16.97 5.89 0.43
CA TYR A 119 16.31 7.16 0.11
C TYR A 119 14.79 7.07 0.10
N THR A 120 14.26 5.91 -0.23
CA THR A 120 12.82 5.67 -0.30
C THR A 120 12.25 4.95 0.92
N GLU A 121 13.07 4.68 1.94
CA GLU A 121 12.70 3.92 3.14
C GLU A 121 11.97 2.62 2.85
N ASN A 122 12.32 1.94 1.77
CA ASN A 122 11.64 0.73 1.28
C ASN A 122 10.13 0.90 1.00
N LEU A 123 9.66 2.12 0.75
CA LEU A 123 8.28 2.36 0.31
C LEU A 123 8.15 1.94 -1.15
N SER A 124 7.39 0.87 -1.40
CA SER A 124 7.36 0.17 -2.71
C SER A 124 7.08 1.09 -3.91
N SER A 125 6.19 2.07 -3.75
CA SER A 125 5.88 3.04 -4.81
C SER A 125 7.09 3.91 -5.15
N TYR A 126 7.79 4.41 -4.13
CA TYR A 126 8.97 5.25 -4.33
C TYR A 126 10.20 4.45 -4.76
N VAL A 127 10.39 3.22 -4.25
CA VAL A 127 11.46 2.32 -4.74
C VAL A 127 11.33 2.12 -6.24
N GLN A 128 10.13 1.77 -6.71
CA GLN A 128 9.88 1.55 -8.13
C GLN A 128 10.03 2.84 -8.95
N HIS A 129 9.50 3.96 -8.45
CA HIS A 129 9.55 5.24 -9.16
C HIS A 129 11.00 5.74 -9.28
N LEU A 130 11.76 5.76 -8.18
CA LEU A 130 13.17 6.19 -8.20
C LEU A 130 14.01 5.25 -9.08
N SER A 131 13.82 3.93 -8.98
CA SER A 131 14.50 2.96 -9.85
C SER A 131 14.20 3.21 -11.33
N TRP A 132 12.94 3.55 -11.66
CA TRP A 132 12.56 3.86 -13.03
C TRP A 132 13.23 5.13 -13.55
N ILE A 133 13.30 6.21 -12.74
CA ILE A 133 13.99 7.45 -13.14
C ILE A 133 15.47 7.17 -13.35
N VAL A 134 16.12 6.46 -12.41
CA VAL A 134 17.55 6.06 -12.55
C VAL A 134 17.76 5.28 -13.85
N TRP A 135 16.89 4.30 -14.11
CA TRP A 135 16.94 3.53 -15.34
C TRP A 135 16.79 4.41 -16.59
N TYR A 136 15.86 5.36 -16.56
CA TYR A 136 15.56 6.23 -17.70
C TYR A 136 16.73 7.16 -18.05
N ILE A 137 17.38 7.77 -17.04
CA ILE A 137 18.47 8.75 -17.26
C ILE A 137 19.86 8.13 -17.39
N SER A 138 20.02 6.86 -16.99
CA SER A 138 21.32 6.18 -17.07
C SER A 138 21.64 5.63 -18.46
N GLY A 139 22.95 5.50 -18.77
CA GLY A 139 23.46 4.69 -19.87
C GLY A 139 23.42 3.20 -19.58
N ALA A 140 24.34 2.43 -20.18
CA ALA A 140 24.51 1.01 -19.90
C ALA A 140 24.99 0.75 -18.45
N GLU A 141 25.81 1.65 -17.91
CA GLU A 141 26.30 1.61 -16.53
C GLU A 141 25.67 2.74 -15.73
N VAL A 142 25.08 2.42 -14.57
CA VAL A 142 24.55 3.42 -13.64
C VAL A 142 25.70 4.08 -12.89
N THR A 143 25.74 5.41 -12.88
CA THR A 143 26.68 6.20 -12.08
C THR A 143 26.04 6.64 -10.77
N ASP A 144 26.86 7.01 -9.79
CA ASP A 144 26.35 7.55 -8.53
C ASP A 144 25.64 8.89 -8.76
N GLN A 145 26.08 9.67 -9.74
CA GLN A 145 25.41 10.91 -10.15
C GLN A 145 24.00 10.66 -10.68
N ASN A 146 23.77 9.57 -11.44
CA ASN A 146 22.41 9.23 -11.87
C ASN A 146 21.45 8.99 -10.69
N ILE A 147 21.94 8.45 -9.56
CA ILE A 147 21.09 8.27 -8.36
C ILE A 147 20.69 9.63 -7.77
N GLU A 148 21.64 10.56 -7.65
CA GLU A 148 21.37 11.91 -7.11
C GLU A 148 20.45 12.71 -8.03
N ASP A 149 20.74 12.73 -9.33
CA ASP A 149 19.90 13.43 -10.32
C ASP A 149 18.48 12.86 -10.33
N ALA A 150 18.33 11.52 -10.24
CA ALA A 150 17.03 10.87 -10.17
C ALA A 150 16.27 11.19 -8.89
N LEU A 151 16.97 11.34 -7.76
CA LEU A 151 16.36 11.74 -6.50
C LEU A 151 15.82 13.18 -6.58
N ASP A 152 16.61 14.09 -7.14
CA ASP A 152 16.19 15.48 -7.36
C ASP A 152 14.96 15.55 -8.28
N ASP A 153 14.96 14.79 -9.37
CA ASP A 153 13.81 14.67 -10.29
C ASP A 153 12.58 14.13 -9.57
N LEU A 154 12.73 13.08 -8.76
CA LEU A 154 11.63 12.51 -7.97
C LEU A 154 11.02 13.53 -7.01
N LEU A 155 11.86 14.29 -6.32
CA LEU A 155 11.44 15.34 -5.38
C LEU A 155 10.70 16.47 -6.10
N GLU A 156 11.23 16.94 -7.23
CA GLU A 156 10.59 18.01 -8.02
C GLU A 156 9.23 17.57 -8.59
N GLN A 157 9.12 16.33 -9.11
CA GLN A 157 7.85 15.79 -9.61
C GLN A 157 6.78 15.69 -8.51
N ASN A 158 7.18 15.42 -7.26
CA ASN A 158 6.26 15.29 -6.14
C ASN A 158 6.07 16.57 -5.32
N LYS A 159 6.77 17.65 -5.66
CA LYS A 159 6.80 18.89 -4.89
C LYS A 159 5.40 19.49 -4.63
N VAL A 160 4.58 19.56 -5.67
CA VAL A 160 3.21 20.10 -5.55
C VAL A 160 2.36 19.23 -4.62
N PHE A 161 2.54 17.91 -4.68
CA PHE A 161 1.85 16.99 -3.79
C PHE A 161 2.31 17.20 -2.33
N PHE A 162 3.61 17.20 -2.08
CA PHE A 162 4.15 17.43 -0.73
C PHE A 162 3.76 18.80 -0.17
N GLN A 163 3.76 19.86 -1.00
CA GLN A 163 3.31 21.19 -0.57
C GLN A 163 1.85 21.16 -0.10
N ARG A 164 0.96 20.50 -0.83
CA ARG A 164 -0.47 20.37 -0.44
C ARG A 164 -0.64 19.61 0.88
N GLU A 165 0.13 18.55 1.09
CA GLU A 165 0.09 17.79 2.35
C GLU A 165 0.57 18.67 3.52
N VAL A 166 1.63 19.44 3.32
CA VAL A 166 2.17 20.37 4.33
C VAL A 166 1.22 21.51 4.63
N GLU A 167 0.54 22.07 3.63
CA GLU A 167 -0.44 23.16 3.81
C GLU A 167 -1.66 22.76 4.65
N GLN A 168 -1.96 21.45 4.75
CA GLN A 168 -3.04 20.93 5.59
C GLN A 168 -2.65 20.80 7.06
N LEU A 169 -1.36 20.92 7.38
CA LEU A 169 -0.85 20.78 8.73
C LEU A 169 -0.96 22.09 9.50
N THR A 170 -1.24 21.96 10.80
CA THR A 170 -1.05 23.06 11.71
C THR A 170 0.43 23.37 11.88
N GLU A 171 0.78 24.59 12.28
CA GLU A 171 2.17 24.98 12.55
C GLU A 171 2.87 24.03 13.54
N TYR A 172 2.15 23.59 14.57
CA TYR A 172 2.66 22.60 15.52
C TYR A 172 2.98 21.25 14.86
N GLN A 173 2.08 20.74 14.01
CA GLN A 173 2.30 19.48 13.29
C GLN A 173 3.46 19.59 12.31
N PHE A 174 3.56 20.71 11.61
CA PHE A 174 4.68 20.97 10.69
C PHE A 174 6.02 21.02 11.42
N ASN A 175 6.11 21.76 12.54
CA ASN A 175 7.32 21.84 13.35
C ASN A 175 7.70 20.46 13.95
N PHE A 176 6.70 19.67 14.33
CA PHE A 176 6.90 18.29 14.80
C PHE A 176 7.51 17.42 13.71
N LEU A 177 6.97 17.44 12.49
CA LEU A 177 7.52 16.69 11.35
C LEU A 177 8.94 17.15 11.00
N ARG A 178 9.18 18.45 11.04
CA ARG A 178 10.51 19.02 10.79
C ARG A 178 11.53 18.52 11.82
N ALA A 179 11.18 18.55 13.09
CA ALA A 179 12.04 18.03 14.15
C ALA A 179 12.35 16.53 13.96
N MET A 180 11.36 15.73 13.54
CA MET A 180 11.59 14.33 13.20
C MET A 180 12.53 14.16 11.99
N ALA A 181 12.38 14.97 10.95
CA ALA A 181 13.27 14.96 9.78
C ALA A 181 14.70 15.34 10.14
N ASP A 182 14.88 16.24 11.11
CA ASP A 182 16.18 16.64 11.67
C ASP A 182 16.75 15.57 12.65
N GLY A 183 16.11 14.40 12.78
CA GLY A 183 16.57 13.27 13.59
C GLY A 183 16.25 13.37 15.08
N ILE A 184 15.41 14.32 15.50
CA ILE A 184 14.98 14.45 16.89
C ILE A 184 13.90 13.39 17.17
N THR A 185 14.24 12.38 18.00
CA THR A 185 13.35 11.26 18.31
C THR A 185 12.78 11.28 19.73
N THR A 186 13.22 12.22 20.59
CA THR A 186 12.81 12.32 21.99
C THR A 186 12.50 13.78 22.36
N GLY A 187 11.61 13.96 23.32
CA GLY A 187 11.26 15.31 23.81
C GLY A 187 10.25 16.09 22.94
N LEU A 188 9.74 15.49 21.88
CA LEU A 188 8.86 16.10 20.86
C LEU A 188 7.52 16.66 21.41
N GLY A 189 7.17 16.40 22.65
CA GLY A 189 5.93 16.91 23.29
C GLY A 189 6.15 17.94 24.39
N ARG A 190 7.38 18.41 24.61
CA ARG A 190 7.66 19.44 25.62
C ARG A 190 7.52 20.83 24.96
N GLN A 191 6.63 21.66 25.50
CA GLN A 191 6.64 23.10 25.26
C GLN A 191 7.89 23.65 25.98
N GLU A 192 8.83 24.20 25.22
CA GLU A 192 9.77 25.20 25.74
C GLU A 192 9.21 26.60 25.48
#